data_c0e4ee7af413bd27ef5727b4bf50a1c8
#
_entry.id   c0e4ee7af413bd27ef5727b4bf50a1c8
#
_cell.length_a   1.000
_cell.length_b   1.000
_cell.length_c   1.000
_cell.angle_alpha   90.00
_cell.angle_beta   90.00
_cell.angle_gamma   90.00
#
_symmetry.space_group_name_H-M   'P 1'
#
loop_
_entity.id
_entity.type
_entity.pdbx_description
1 polymer ?
#
loop_
_entity_poly.entity_id
_entity_poly.type
_entity_poly.pdbx_seq_one_letter_code
_entity_poly.pdbx_strand_id
1 'polypeptide(L)'
;TCFVNYNNPGIGEAVRLVLARNGVEMEVGYPGCCGMPQLEHGDLARVAKNAKAAALYFAPWIEKGYDIIAPTPSCALMLKFEWPLIVAVDDPDRDAVMALSGATRDISEYIVDIAENEGLAPGMSSVPGGVTLHLACHARAQNMGPKAAQMLKFIPEIDVSVIERCSGHGGSWGIMDENFDTALKVGRPVARKALEAENAYVASECPLAGKHVVQGMEMLDGGVAPESGTTHPIEIMAQSYGHADRDD
;
A
#
# COMPACT_ATOMS: atom_id res chain seq x y z
N THR A 1 0.15 -5.43 -8.74
CA THR A 1 0.52 -4.05 -9.12
C THR A 1 1.91 -4.01 -9.75
N CYS A 2 2.22 -2.99 -10.58
CA CYS A 2 3.54 -2.88 -11.21
C CYS A 2 4.65 -2.72 -10.15
N PHE A 3 4.39 -1.99 -9.08
CA PHE A 3 5.36 -1.81 -8.01
C PHE A 3 5.73 -3.15 -7.35
N VAL A 4 4.76 -3.95 -6.97
CA VAL A 4 4.96 -5.29 -6.39
C VAL A 4 5.65 -6.22 -7.38
N ASN A 5 5.25 -6.20 -8.67
CA ASN A 5 5.83 -7.12 -9.65
C ASN A 5 7.28 -6.83 -9.99
N TYR A 6 7.71 -5.54 -9.97
CA TYR A 6 9.00 -5.14 -10.53
C TYR A 6 9.95 -4.45 -9.54
N ASN A 7 9.47 -3.99 -8.38
CA ASN A 7 10.29 -3.25 -7.44
C ASN A 7 10.38 -3.89 -6.05
N ASN A 8 9.27 -4.39 -5.51
CA ASN A 8 9.24 -5.03 -4.20
C ASN A 8 8.30 -6.25 -4.21
N PRO A 9 8.76 -7.40 -4.73
CA PRO A 9 7.96 -8.63 -4.77
C PRO A 9 7.66 -9.19 -3.38
N GLY A 10 8.47 -8.87 -2.36
CA GLY A 10 8.24 -9.27 -0.96
C GLY A 10 6.85 -8.90 -0.45
N ILE A 11 6.34 -7.73 -0.83
CA ILE A 11 4.96 -7.32 -0.49
C ILE A 11 3.93 -8.32 -1.03
N GLY A 12 4.09 -8.76 -2.28
CA GLY A 12 3.19 -9.74 -2.89
C GLY A 12 3.26 -11.11 -2.21
N GLU A 13 4.44 -11.53 -1.84
CA GLU A 13 4.65 -12.77 -1.10
C GLU A 13 4.05 -12.70 0.31
N ALA A 14 4.22 -11.59 1.02
CA ALA A 14 3.61 -11.34 2.32
C ALA A 14 2.07 -11.37 2.23
N VAL A 15 1.49 -10.73 1.21
CA VAL A 15 0.04 -10.79 0.95
C VAL A 15 -0.41 -12.24 0.78
N ARG A 16 0.28 -13.01 -0.09
CA ARG A 16 -0.03 -14.41 -0.34
C ARG A 16 -0.01 -15.25 0.94
N LEU A 17 1.02 -15.07 1.75
CA LEU A 17 1.20 -15.82 3.00
C LEU A 17 0.12 -15.49 4.03
N VAL A 18 -0.14 -14.19 4.25
CA VAL A 18 -1.15 -13.75 5.22
C VAL A 18 -2.54 -14.20 4.80
N LEU A 19 -2.91 -14.05 3.53
CA LEU A 19 -4.21 -14.48 3.02
C LEU A 19 -4.37 -16.01 3.09
N ALA A 20 -3.37 -16.76 2.65
CA ALA A 20 -3.40 -18.23 2.73
C ALA A 20 -3.49 -18.71 4.19
N ARG A 21 -2.77 -18.07 5.13
CA ARG A 21 -2.86 -18.40 6.56
C ARG A 21 -4.26 -18.19 7.13
N ASN A 22 -4.98 -17.22 6.61
CA ASN A 22 -6.36 -16.91 7.00
C ASN A 22 -7.42 -17.63 6.13
N GLY A 23 -7.04 -18.67 5.38
CA GLY A 23 -7.96 -19.51 4.62
C GLY A 23 -8.52 -18.87 3.35
N VAL A 24 -7.95 -17.77 2.88
CA VAL A 24 -8.40 -17.09 1.67
C VAL A 24 -7.78 -17.76 0.44
N GLU A 25 -8.61 -18.22 -0.47
CA GLU A 25 -8.21 -18.67 -1.80
C GLU A 25 -7.84 -17.48 -2.67
N MET A 26 -6.66 -17.53 -3.28
CA MET A 26 -6.10 -16.38 -4.00
C MET A 26 -5.55 -16.76 -5.36
N GLU A 27 -5.87 -15.92 -6.34
CA GLU A 27 -5.27 -15.94 -7.68
C GLU A 27 -4.55 -14.63 -7.96
N VAL A 28 -3.46 -14.70 -8.72
CA VAL A 28 -2.65 -13.51 -9.05
C VAL A 28 -2.96 -13.03 -10.47
N GLY A 29 -3.45 -11.80 -10.59
CA GLY A 29 -3.74 -11.15 -11.87
C GLY A 29 -2.98 -9.83 -12.01
N TYR A 30 -2.40 -9.59 -13.21
CA TYR A 30 -1.76 -8.32 -13.54
C TYR A 30 -2.04 -7.93 -15.00
N PRO A 31 -3.17 -7.26 -15.26
CA PRO A 31 -3.50 -6.79 -16.62
C PRO A 31 -2.69 -5.58 -17.07
N GLY A 32 -1.95 -4.93 -16.17
CA GLY A 32 -1.13 -3.76 -16.45
C GLY A 32 -1.10 -2.74 -15.32
N CYS A 33 -0.48 -1.60 -15.57
CA CYS A 33 -0.36 -0.51 -14.60
C CYS A 33 -1.70 0.20 -14.37
N CYS A 34 -2.00 0.55 -13.12
CA CYS A 34 -3.20 1.32 -12.77
C CYS A 34 -3.24 2.73 -13.38
N GLY A 35 -2.11 3.25 -13.82
CA GLY A 35 -2.03 4.56 -14.48
C GLY A 35 -1.86 5.75 -13.53
N MET A 36 -1.48 5.56 -12.28
CA MET A 36 -1.24 6.68 -11.36
C MET A 36 -0.19 7.67 -11.92
N PRO A 37 0.97 7.26 -12.44
CA PRO A 37 1.92 8.21 -13.05
C PRO A 37 1.34 8.96 -14.24
N GLN A 38 0.49 8.32 -15.05
CA GLN A 38 -0.18 8.96 -16.17
C GLN A 38 -1.21 9.99 -15.70
N LEU A 39 -1.94 9.68 -14.62
CA LEU A 39 -2.86 10.63 -13.98
C LEU A 39 -2.10 11.87 -13.49
N GLU A 40 -0.99 11.70 -12.78
CA GLU A 40 -0.14 12.79 -12.28
C GLU A 40 0.36 13.71 -13.41
N HIS A 41 0.57 13.18 -14.60
CA HIS A 41 0.97 13.93 -15.80
C HIS A 41 -0.19 14.37 -16.69
N GLY A 42 -1.44 14.11 -16.32
CA GLY A 42 -2.64 14.55 -17.05
C GLY A 42 -2.97 13.73 -18.30
N ASP A 43 -2.34 12.55 -18.50
CA ASP A 43 -2.67 11.64 -19.62
C ASP A 43 -3.93 10.80 -19.30
N LEU A 44 -5.06 11.48 -19.19
CA LEU A 44 -6.35 10.87 -18.84
C LEU A 44 -6.81 9.85 -19.88
N ALA A 45 -6.50 10.08 -21.16
CA ALA A 45 -6.88 9.14 -22.23
C ALA A 45 -6.22 7.78 -22.04
N ARG A 46 -4.96 7.75 -21.64
CA ARG A 46 -4.24 6.51 -21.34
C ARG A 46 -4.75 5.86 -20.06
N VAL A 47 -5.07 6.64 -19.04
CA VAL A 47 -5.70 6.13 -17.81
C VAL A 47 -7.03 5.45 -18.12
N ALA A 48 -7.92 6.09 -18.88
CA ALA A 48 -9.20 5.51 -19.27
C ALA A 48 -9.04 4.20 -20.06
N LYS A 49 -8.08 4.16 -21.00
CA LYS A 49 -7.76 2.93 -21.75
C LYS A 49 -7.33 1.80 -20.82
N ASN A 50 -6.44 2.08 -19.87
CA ASN A 50 -5.95 1.08 -18.93
C ASN A 50 -7.07 0.59 -18.00
N ALA A 51 -7.92 1.51 -17.53
CA ALA A 51 -9.06 1.20 -16.67
C ALA A 51 -10.01 0.19 -17.32
N LYS A 52 -10.39 0.43 -18.58
CA LYS A 52 -11.27 -0.45 -19.35
C LYS A 52 -10.64 -1.82 -19.57
N ALA A 53 -9.39 -1.85 -20.01
CA ALA A 53 -8.67 -3.11 -20.23
C ALA A 53 -8.58 -3.95 -18.94
N ALA A 54 -8.30 -3.33 -17.80
CA ALA A 54 -8.24 -4.02 -16.53
C ALA A 54 -9.62 -4.47 -16.04
N ALA A 55 -10.65 -3.65 -16.24
CA ALA A 55 -12.02 -4.00 -15.86
C ALA A 55 -12.51 -5.23 -16.63
N LEU A 56 -12.29 -5.28 -17.93
CA LEU A 56 -12.63 -6.42 -18.76
C LEU A 56 -11.83 -7.67 -18.40
N TYR A 57 -10.57 -7.52 -18.01
CA TYR A 57 -9.73 -8.63 -17.55
C TYR A 57 -10.25 -9.24 -16.25
N PHE A 58 -10.68 -8.42 -15.29
CA PHE A 58 -11.16 -8.90 -13.99
C PHE A 58 -12.65 -9.28 -13.97
N ALA A 59 -13.44 -8.88 -14.96
CA ALA A 59 -14.87 -9.15 -14.99
C ALA A 59 -15.25 -10.62 -14.73
N PRO A 60 -14.58 -11.64 -15.34
CA PRO A 60 -14.90 -13.05 -15.08
C PRO A 60 -14.62 -13.50 -13.64
N TRP A 61 -13.71 -12.83 -12.91
CA TRP A 61 -13.42 -13.10 -11.50
C TRP A 61 -14.48 -12.48 -10.60
N ILE A 62 -14.85 -11.23 -10.90
CA ILE A 62 -15.90 -10.49 -10.17
C ILE A 62 -17.25 -11.22 -10.30
N GLU A 63 -17.59 -11.72 -11.48
CA GLU A 63 -18.80 -12.53 -11.72
C GLU A 63 -18.84 -13.82 -10.90
N LYS A 64 -17.66 -14.37 -10.55
CA LYS A 64 -17.52 -15.52 -9.64
C LYS A 64 -17.53 -15.14 -8.15
N GLY A 65 -17.64 -13.85 -7.81
CA GLY A 65 -17.69 -13.37 -6.45
C GLY A 65 -16.32 -13.08 -5.82
N TYR A 66 -15.24 -12.97 -6.61
CA TYR A 66 -13.93 -12.59 -6.08
C TYR A 66 -13.87 -11.08 -5.78
N ASP A 67 -13.25 -10.73 -4.66
CA ASP A 67 -12.73 -9.40 -4.42
C ASP A 67 -11.39 -9.18 -5.15
N ILE A 68 -11.12 -7.96 -5.55
CA ILE A 68 -9.86 -7.57 -6.21
C ILE A 68 -8.98 -6.82 -5.23
N ILE A 69 -7.95 -7.49 -4.72
CA ILE A 69 -7.09 -6.93 -3.68
C ILE A 69 -5.92 -6.17 -4.30
N ALA A 70 -5.79 -4.91 -3.91
CA ALA A 70 -4.67 -4.05 -4.30
C ALA A 70 -3.71 -3.86 -3.12
N PRO A 71 -2.47 -4.41 -3.18
CA PRO A 71 -1.52 -4.30 -2.07
C PRO A 71 -0.79 -2.95 -1.98
N THR A 72 -1.09 -2.00 -2.87
CA THR A 72 -0.54 -0.65 -2.83
C THR A 72 -1.67 0.38 -2.88
N PRO A 73 -1.70 1.38 -1.99
CA PRO A 73 -2.84 2.29 -1.84
C PRO A 73 -3.07 3.17 -3.08
N SER A 74 -2.03 3.50 -3.84
CA SER A 74 -2.19 4.23 -5.11
C SER A 74 -2.97 3.42 -6.14
N CYS A 75 -2.77 2.11 -6.21
CA CYS A 75 -3.55 1.25 -7.09
C CYS A 75 -4.98 1.08 -6.57
N ALA A 76 -5.17 0.86 -5.27
CA ALA A 76 -6.49 0.78 -4.67
C ALA A 76 -7.31 2.06 -4.92
N LEU A 77 -6.72 3.24 -4.70
CA LEU A 77 -7.35 4.53 -4.96
C LEU A 77 -7.77 4.67 -6.44
N MET A 78 -6.87 4.33 -7.37
CA MET A 78 -7.16 4.39 -8.80
C MET A 78 -8.36 3.53 -9.18
N LEU A 79 -8.36 2.28 -8.76
CA LEU A 79 -9.42 1.32 -9.10
C LEU A 79 -10.75 1.68 -8.44
N LYS A 80 -10.73 2.09 -7.16
CA LYS A 80 -11.95 2.36 -6.38
C LYS A 80 -12.60 3.69 -6.76
N PHE A 81 -11.81 4.74 -7.01
CA PHE A 81 -12.35 6.10 -7.06
C PHE A 81 -11.99 6.86 -8.33
N GLU A 82 -10.74 6.80 -8.81
CA GLU A 82 -10.31 7.64 -9.92
C GLU A 82 -10.82 7.13 -11.28
N TRP A 83 -10.75 5.84 -11.54
CA TRP A 83 -11.23 5.26 -12.79
C TRP A 83 -12.72 5.50 -13.05
N PRO A 84 -13.63 5.35 -12.06
CA PRO A 84 -15.02 5.74 -12.20
C PRO A 84 -15.25 7.21 -12.59
N LEU A 85 -14.34 8.10 -12.22
CA LEU A 85 -14.43 9.53 -12.59
C LEU A 85 -13.89 9.83 -13.99
N ILE A 86 -12.87 9.05 -14.41
CA ILE A 86 -12.13 9.29 -15.66
C ILE A 86 -12.83 8.66 -16.88
N VAL A 87 -13.43 7.47 -16.69
CA VAL A 87 -14.16 6.80 -17.78
C VAL A 87 -15.51 7.49 -18.01
N ALA A 88 -15.78 7.88 -19.25
CA ALA A 88 -16.99 8.62 -19.58
C ALA A 88 -18.28 7.87 -19.22
N VAL A 89 -19.34 8.61 -18.89
CA VAL A 89 -20.62 8.03 -18.43
C VAL A 89 -21.29 7.17 -19.51
N ASP A 90 -21.10 7.53 -20.76
CA ASP A 90 -21.63 6.85 -21.94
C ASP A 90 -20.66 5.85 -22.59
N ASP A 91 -19.52 5.59 -21.93
CA ASP A 91 -18.54 4.60 -22.42
C ASP A 91 -19.12 3.16 -22.28
N PRO A 92 -19.06 2.34 -23.33
CA PRO A 92 -19.62 0.97 -23.31
C PRO A 92 -19.02 0.07 -22.23
N ASP A 93 -17.79 0.33 -21.78
CA ASP A 93 -17.13 -0.48 -20.75
C ASP A 93 -17.29 0.07 -19.33
N ARG A 94 -18.07 1.16 -19.17
CA ARG A 94 -18.25 1.82 -17.87
C ARG A 94 -18.79 0.88 -16.80
N ASP A 95 -19.76 0.06 -17.10
CA ASP A 95 -20.36 -0.87 -16.13
C ASP A 95 -19.32 -1.86 -15.57
N ALA A 96 -18.42 -2.33 -16.43
CA ALA A 96 -17.30 -3.18 -15.99
C ALA A 96 -16.33 -2.43 -15.06
N VAL A 97 -16.06 -1.15 -15.35
CA VAL A 97 -15.22 -0.29 -14.47
C VAL A 97 -15.90 -0.07 -13.12
N MET A 98 -17.20 0.16 -13.10
CA MET A 98 -17.99 0.31 -11.87
C MET A 98 -18.02 -0.99 -11.06
N ALA A 99 -18.18 -2.14 -11.71
CA ALA A 99 -18.12 -3.45 -11.05
C ALA A 99 -16.74 -3.70 -10.42
N LEU A 100 -15.66 -3.40 -11.16
CA LEU A 100 -14.31 -3.49 -10.63
C LEU A 100 -14.07 -2.55 -9.44
N SER A 101 -14.56 -1.31 -9.52
CA SER A 101 -14.49 -0.36 -8.41
C SER A 101 -15.16 -0.91 -7.15
N GLY A 102 -16.35 -1.46 -7.27
CA GLY A 102 -17.11 -2.05 -6.16
C GLY A 102 -16.46 -3.30 -5.56
N ALA A 103 -15.77 -4.08 -6.37
CA ALA A 103 -15.07 -5.30 -5.94
C ALA A 103 -13.65 -5.05 -5.43
N THR A 104 -13.09 -3.84 -5.60
CA THR A 104 -11.71 -3.55 -5.18
C THR A 104 -11.61 -3.27 -3.69
N ARG A 105 -10.60 -3.86 -3.04
CA ARG A 105 -10.23 -3.62 -1.63
C ARG A 105 -8.74 -3.27 -1.52
N ASP A 106 -8.40 -2.36 -0.62
CA ASP A 106 -7.03 -2.22 -0.14
C ASP A 106 -6.67 -3.41 0.75
N ILE A 107 -5.41 -3.87 0.72
CA ILE A 107 -5.01 -5.05 1.51
C ILE A 107 -5.23 -4.85 3.01
N SER A 108 -4.93 -3.66 3.54
CA SER A 108 -5.11 -3.39 4.97
C SER A 108 -6.60 -3.35 5.36
N GLU A 109 -7.46 -2.80 4.47
CA GLU A 109 -8.90 -2.81 4.63
C GLU A 109 -9.44 -4.24 4.65
N TYR A 110 -8.99 -5.08 3.72
CA TYR A 110 -9.43 -6.46 3.58
C TYR A 110 -9.06 -7.33 4.79
N ILE A 111 -7.82 -7.20 5.28
CA ILE A 111 -7.40 -7.95 6.48
C ILE A 111 -8.17 -7.52 7.74
N VAL A 112 -8.45 -6.22 7.88
CA VAL A 112 -9.28 -5.73 9.00
C VAL A 112 -10.70 -6.27 8.90
N ASP A 113 -11.26 -6.34 7.69
CA ASP A 113 -12.60 -6.90 7.47
C ASP A 113 -12.67 -8.39 7.85
N ILE A 114 -11.70 -9.21 7.45
CA ILE A 114 -11.58 -10.61 7.91
C ILE A 114 -11.50 -10.66 9.43
N ALA A 115 -10.65 -9.84 10.04
CA ALA A 115 -10.44 -9.84 11.49
C ALA A 115 -11.73 -9.55 12.27
N GLU A 116 -12.53 -8.60 11.79
CA GLU A 116 -13.76 -8.14 12.44
C GLU A 116 -14.94 -9.11 12.23
N ASN A 117 -15.02 -9.78 11.10
CA ASN A 117 -16.18 -10.62 10.74
C ASN A 117 -15.94 -12.13 10.95
N GLU A 118 -14.71 -12.60 10.77
CA GLU A 118 -14.40 -14.03 10.78
C GLU A 118 -13.36 -14.39 11.86
N GLY A 119 -12.56 -13.41 12.29
CA GLY A 119 -11.40 -13.60 13.14
C GLY A 119 -10.18 -14.04 12.35
N LEU A 120 -8.98 -13.63 12.81
CA LEU A 120 -7.72 -14.02 12.19
C LEU A 120 -7.26 -15.39 12.67
N ALA A 121 -6.59 -16.13 11.81
CA ALA A 121 -5.98 -17.41 12.14
C ALA A 121 -5.02 -17.27 13.34
N PRO A 122 -5.01 -18.24 14.27
CA PRO A 122 -4.11 -18.21 15.41
C PRO A 122 -2.65 -18.43 15.01
N GLY A 123 -1.72 -18.05 15.89
CA GLY A 123 -0.30 -18.33 15.75
C GLY A 123 0.54 -17.12 15.37
N MET A 124 0.00 -15.91 15.47
CA MET A 124 0.83 -14.70 15.44
C MET A 124 1.69 -14.61 16.70
N SER A 125 2.95 -14.26 16.51
CA SER A 125 3.91 -13.93 17.58
C SER A 125 4.09 -12.42 17.66
N SER A 126 4.58 -11.92 18.80
CA SER A 126 4.96 -10.51 18.95
C SER A 126 6.10 -10.15 17.99
N VAL A 127 6.09 -8.90 17.52
CA VAL A 127 7.18 -8.30 16.73
C VAL A 127 7.82 -7.22 17.60
N PRO A 128 8.98 -7.51 18.19
CA PRO A 128 9.62 -6.62 19.15
C PRO A 128 10.23 -5.38 18.47
N GLY A 129 10.37 -4.29 19.24
CA GLY A 129 11.07 -3.08 18.82
C GLY A 129 10.18 -1.96 18.28
N GLY A 130 8.87 -2.19 18.19
CA GLY A 130 7.91 -1.17 17.80
C GLY A 130 7.93 -0.79 16.31
N VAL A 131 6.85 -0.19 15.85
CA VAL A 131 6.65 0.23 14.45
C VAL A 131 6.28 1.70 14.38
N THR A 132 7.03 2.48 13.64
CA THR A 132 6.64 3.81 13.19
C THR A 132 5.89 3.68 11.86
N LEU A 133 4.59 3.87 11.89
CA LEU A 133 3.74 3.75 10.71
C LEU A 133 3.43 5.12 10.10
N HIS A 134 3.90 5.36 8.90
CA HIS A 134 3.50 6.50 8.07
C HIS A 134 2.22 6.16 7.28
N LEU A 135 1.13 6.89 7.54
CA LEU A 135 -0.10 6.77 6.77
C LEU A 135 0.03 7.46 5.41
N ALA A 136 0.03 6.67 4.35
CA ALA A 136 0.20 7.15 2.99
C ALA A 136 -0.96 8.03 2.52
N CYS A 137 -0.69 9.06 1.71
CA CYS A 137 -1.72 9.99 1.20
C CYS A 137 -2.84 9.25 0.44
N HIS A 138 -2.48 8.29 -0.40
CA HIS A 138 -3.46 7.53 -1.19
C HIS A 138 -4.25 6.50 -0.35
N ALA A 139 -3.74 6.03 0.79
CA ALA A 139 -4.52 5.27 1.75
C ALA A 139 -5.56 6.17 2.43
N ARG A 140 -5.14 7.35 2.88
CA ARG A 140 -6.03 8.35 3.51
C ARG A 140 -7.11 8.86 2.55
N ALA A 141 -6.78 9.06 1.27
CA ALA A 141 -7.72 9.49 0.25
C ALA A 141 -8.83 8.47 -0.04
N GLN A 142 -8.66 7.21 0.35
CA GLN A 142 -9.71 6.20 0.24
C GLN A 142 -10.82 6.33 1.30
N ASN A 143 -10.69 7.22 2.28
CA ASN A 143 -11.67 7.43 3.37
C ASN A 143 -12.00 6.15 4.18
N MET A 144 -11.10 5.18 4.20
CA MET A 144 -11.29 3.90 4.92
C MET A 144 -10.82 3.93 6.38
N GLY A 145 -10.30 5.09 6.85
CA GLY A 145 -9.66 5.22 8.15
C GLY A 145 -8.23 4.63 8.17
N PRO A 146 -7.56 4.59 9.33
CA PRO A 146 -6.18 4.13 9.47
C PRO A 146 -6.08 2.59 9.48
N LYS A 147 -6.53 1.94 8.40
CA LYS A 147 -6.67 0.48 8.32
C LYS A 147 -5.34 -0.27 8.55
N ALA A 148 -4.21 0.25 8.07
CA ALA A 148 -2.92 -0.36 8.35
C ALA A 148 -2.56 -0.33 9.84
N ALA A 149 -2.89 0.76 10.56
CA ALA A 149 -2.69 0.81 12.00
C ALA A 149 -3.62 -0.16 12.75
N GLN A 150 -4.86 -0.32 12.28
CA GLN A 150 -5.81 -1.29 12.84
C GLN A 150 -5.31 -2.71 12.58
N MET A 151 -4.87 -3.03 11.35
CA MET A 151 -4.30 -4.31 10.99
C MET A 151 -3.10 -4.69 11.84
N LEU A 152 -2.15 -3.79 12.04
CA LEU A 152 -0.97 -4.06 12.87
C LEU A 152 -1.35 -4.35 14.32
N LYS A 153 -2.37 -3.69 14.88
CA LYS A 153 -2.81 -3.90 16.27
C LYS A 153 -3.36 -5.30 16.57
N PHE A 154 -3.63 -6.12 15.56
CA PHE A 154 -3.94 -7.53 15.78
C PHE A 154 -2.72 -8.38 16.14
N ILE A 155 -1.50 -7.87 15.89
CA ILE A 155 -0.26 -8.53 16.29
C ILE A 155 -0.09 -8.41 17.81
N PRO A 156 0.17 -9.51 18.53
CA PRO A 156 0.34 -9.46 19.98
C PRO A 156 1.45 -8.50 20.44
N GLU A 157 1.18 -7.69 21.44
CA GLU A 157 2.15 -6.82 22.13
C GLU A 157 2.87 -5.81 21.20
N ILE A 158 2.33 -5.55 20.02
CA ILE A 158 2.96 -4.59 19.10
C ILE A 158 2.75 -3.14 19.57
N ASP A 159 3.82 -2.36 19.55
CA ASP A 159 3.73 -0.90 19.71
C ASP A 159 3.73 -0.23 18.34
N VAL A 160 2.74 0.65 18.09
CA VAL A 160 2.58 1.33 16.80
C VAL A 160 2.45 2.84 17.01
N SER A 161 3.49 3.56 16.62
CA SER A 161 3.51 5.02 16.55
C SER A 161 3.07 5.50 15.17
N VAL A 162 1.92 6.18 15.08
CA VAL A 162 1.34 6.61 13.80
C VAL A 162 1.75 8.03 13.44
N ILE A 163 2.24 8.22 12.22
CA ILE A 163 2.53 9.54 11.63
C ILE A 163 1.57 9.82 10.48
N GLU A 164 0.66 10.76 10.69
CA GLU A 164 -0.26 11.24 9.67
C GLU A 164 0.20 12.60 9.14
N ARG A 165 1.12 12.58 8.17
CA ARG A 165 1.66 13.78 7.55
C ARG A 165 2.22 13.47 6.15
N CYS A 166 2.36 14.50 5.31
CA CYS A 166 2.97 14.32 3.99
C CYS A 166 4.45 13.92 4.12
N SER A 167 4.82 12.82 3.47
CA SER A 167 6.23 12.37 3.39
C SER A 167 7.10 13.23 2.47
N GLY A 168 6.49 14.08 1.66
CA GLY A 168 7.21 14.88 0.66
C GLY A 168 7.45 14.17 -0.67
N HIS A 169 7.19 12.86 -0.75
CA HIS A 169 7.50 12.06 -1.93
C HIS A 169 6.83 12.56 -3.22
N GLY A 170 5.52 12.91 -3.17
CA GLY A 170 4.81 13.52 -4.32
C GLY A 170 4.78 12.67 -5.59
N GLY A 171 4.60 11.36 -5.49
CA GLY A 171 4.57 10.46 -6.65
C GLY A 171 5.90 10.44 -7.42
N SER A 172 5.83 10.57 -8.74
CA SER A 172 7.03 10.65 -9.58
C SER A 172 7.80 11.97 -9.47
N TRP A 173 7.16 13.02 -8.97
CA TRP A 173 7.75 14.36 -8.86
C TRP A 173 8.95 14.41 -7.91
N GLY A 174 8.83 13.81 -6.73
CA GLY A 174 9.84 13.90 -5.67
C GLY A 174 11.09 13.06 -5.89
N ILE A 175 11.10 12.17 -6.90
CA ILE A 175 12.28 11.36 -7.26
C ILE A 175 13.10 11.98 -8.39
N MET A 176 12.62 13.09 -8.98
CA MET A 176 13.38 13.82 -10.01
C MET A 176 14.46 14.66 -9.35
N ASP A 177 15.66 14.68 -9.94
CA ASP A 177 16.83 15.37 -9.37
C ASP A 177 16.53 16.83 -9.00
N GLU A 178 15.85 17.56 -9.89
CA GLU A 178 15.50 18.97 -9.68
C GLU A 178 14.51 19.22 -8.53
N ASN A 179 13.76 18.21 -8.12
CA ASN A 179 12.72 18.30 -7.09
C ASN A 179 13.13 17.63 -5.77
N PHE A 180 14.13 16.77 -5.79
CA PHE A 180 14.49 15.87 -4.70
C PHE A 180 14.77 16.60 -3.38
N ASP A 181 15.60 17.67 -3.41
CA ASP A 181 15.89 18.48 -2.24
C ASP A 181 14.65 19.16 -1.65
N THR A 182 13.73 19.60 -2.49
CA THR A 182 12.47 20.19 -2.06
C THR A 182 11.56 19.12 -1.44
N ALA A 183 11.50 17.94 -2.04
CA ALA A 183 10.75 16.81 -1.54
C ALA A 183 11.24 16.39 -0.12
N LEU A 184 12.56 16.31 0.08
CA LEU A 184 13.15 16.04 1.39
C LEU A 184 12.85 17.12 2.42
N LYS A 185 12.87 18.40 2.04
CA LYS A 185 12.48 19.50 2.95
C LYS A 185 11.02 19.38 3.40
N VAL A 186 10.12 19.02 2.50
CA VAL A 186 8.70 18.77 2.82
C VAL A 186 8.55 17.55 3.74
N GLY A 187 9.28 16.47 3.47
CA GLY A 187 9.26 15.23 4.26
C GLY A 187 9.98 15.32 5.62
N ARG A 188 10.84 16.33 5.82
CA ARG A 188 11.66 16.47 7.03
C ARG A 188 10.91 16.31 8.36
N PRO A 189 9.68 16.87 8.54
CA PRO A 189 8.95 16.69 9.80
C PRO A 189 8.52 15.23 10.05
N VAL A 190 8.29 14.43 9.00
CA VAL A 190 7.98 13.00 9.12
C VAL A 190 9.23 12.24 9.52
N ALA A 191 10.34 12.48 8.81
CA ALA A 191 11.63 11.86 9.10
C ALA A 191 12.09 12.12 10.55
N ARG A 192 11.93 13.37 11.04
CA ARG A 192 12.26 13.72 12.43
C ARG A 192 11.42 12.94 13.43
N LYS A 193 10.09 12.87 13.22
CA LYS A 193 9.20 12.10 14.10
C LYS A 193 9.51 10.60 14.07
N ALA A 194 9.92 10.07 12.92
CA ALA A 194 10.32 8.68 12.80
C ALA A 194 11.60 8.40 13.60
N LEU A 195 12.58 9.31 13.58
CA LEU A 195 13.79 9.21 14.42
C LEU A 195 13.45 9.32 15.92
N GLU A 196 12.61 10.29 16.30
CA GLU A 196 12.20 10.50 17.70
C GLU A 196 11.45 9.32 18.30
N ALA A 197 10.80 8.51 17.48
CA ALA A 197 10.07 7.32 17.93
C ALA A 197 10.99 6.15 18.30
N GLU A 198 12.23 6.12 17.82
CA GLU A 198 13.26 5.09 18.09
C GLU A 198 12.77 3.64 17.87
N ASN A 199 11.76 3.44 17.01
CA ASN A 199 11.22 2.13 16.71
C ASN A 199 12.14 1.35 15.75
N ALA A 200 12.15 0.03 15.89
CA ALA A 200 12.94 -0.86 15.04
C ALA A 200 12.46 -0.88 13.58
N TYR A 201 11.17 -0.59 13.35
CA TYR A 201 10.57 -0.62 12.02
C TYR A 201 10.03 0.75 11.64
N VAL A 202 10.32 1.16 10.40
CA VAL A 202 9.65 2.29 9.74
C VAL A 202 8.81 1.72 8.60
N ALA A 203 7.50 1.79 8.77
CA ALA A 203 6.55 1.21 7.81
C ALA A 203 5.74 2.28 7.09
N SER A 204 5.39 2.01 5.84
CA SER A 204 4.40 2.79 5.10
C SER A 204 3.64 1.88 4.13
N GLU A 205 2.33 2.12 4.00
CA GLU A 205 1.50 1.47 2.99
C GLU A 205 1.98 1.77 1.56
N CYS A 206 2.57 2.96 1.35
CA CYS A 206 3.23 3.32 0.10
C CYS A 206 4.74 3.08 0.22
N PRO A 207 5.28 2.06 -0.46
CA PRO A 207 6.71 1.71 -0.33
C PRO A 207 7.65 2.86 -0.74
N LEU A 208 7.28 3.65 -1.76
CA LEU A 208 8.09 4.79 -2.18
C LEU A 208 8.08 5.92 -1.14
N ALA A 209 6.94 6.18 -0.50
CA ALA A 209 6.87 7.15 0.59
C ALA A 209 7.68 6.67 1.79
N GLY A 210 7.66 5.39 2.11
CA GLY A 210 8.48 4.79 3.16
C GLY A 210 9.97 4.96 2.88
N LYS A 211 10.44 4.63 1.67
CA LYS A 211 11.84 4.86 1.25
C LYS A 211 12.24 6.33 1.38
N HIS A 212 11.37 7.26 0.99
CA HIS A 212 11.64 8.69 1.08
C HIS A 212 11.73 9.17 2.54
N VAL A 213 10.94 8.61 3.44
CA VAL A 213 11.03 8.87 4.88
C VAL A 213 12.39 8.41 5.43
N VAL A 214 12.81 7.18 5.09
CA VAL A 214 14.11 6.62 5.50
C VAL A 214 15.26 7.46 4.97
N GLN A 215 15.26 7.85 3.70
CA GLN A 215 16.24 8.77 3.13
C GLN A 215 16.28 10.10 3.89
N GLY A 216 15.10 10.64 4.24
CA GLY A 216 15.00 11.84 5.06
C GLY A 216 15.60 11.69 6.46
N MET A 217 15.48 10.51 7.08
CA MET A 217 16.10 10.19 8.38
C MET A 217 17.61 10.18 8.27
N GLU A 218 18.18 9.54 7.25
CA GLU A 218 19.64 9.48 7.00
C GLU A 218 20.27 10.85 6.75
N MET A 219 19.51 11.79 6.20
CA MET A 219 19.98 13.14 5.92
C MET A 219 19.86 14.12 7.10
N LEU A 220 19.25 13.72 8.20
CA LEU A 220 19.22 14.49 9.43
C LEU A 220 20.51 14.26 10.23
N ASP A 221 21.05 15.33 10.84
CA ASP A 221 22.26 15.27 11.66
C ASP A 221 22.13 14.21 12.77
N GLY A 222 23.03 13.22 12.75
CA GLY A 222 23.00 12.10 13.68
C GLY A 222 21.85 11.09 13.44
N GLY A 223 21.13 11.23 12.32
CA GLY A 223 20.05 10.31 11.97
C GLY A 223 20.59 8.94 11.55
N VAL A 224 20.00 7.90 12.14
CA VAL A 224 20.26 6.51 11.76
C VAL A 224 18.94 5.90 11.37
N ALA A 225 18.82 5.46 10.13
CA ALA A 225 17.66 4.70 9.66
C ALA A 225 17.71 3.25 10.17
N PRO A 226 16.57 2.57 10.28
CA PRO A 226 16.56 1.13 10.56
C PRO A 226 17.39 0.35 9.53
N GLU A 227 18.14 -0.66 9.97
CA GLU A 227 18.94 -1.52 9.09
C GLU A 227 18.09 -2.20 8.01
N SER A 228 16.84 -2.55 8.33
CA SER A 228 15.86 -3.10 7.40
C SER A 228 15.33 -2.09 6.36
N GLY A 229 15.72 -0.79 6.49
CA GLY A 229 15.15 0.27 5.66
C GLY A 229 13.67 0.51 5.97
N THR A 230 12.83 0.52 4.93
CA THR A 230 11.38 0.66 5.09
C THR A 230 10.66 -0.65 4.80
N THR A 231 9.59 -0.92 5.54
CA THR A 231 8.80 -2.15 5.46
C THR A 231 7.34 -1.81 5.11
N HIS A 232 6.66 -2.69 4.37
CA HIS A 232 5.22 -2.56 4.20
C HIS A 232 4.47 -3.19 5.40
N PRO A 233 3.35 -2.62 5.90
CA PRO A 233 2.64 -3.16 7.06
C PRO A 233 2.26 -4.64 6.95
N ILE A 234 1.96 -5.14 5.74
CA ILE A 234 1.65 -6.56 5.51
C ILE A 234 2.86 -7.47 5.69
N GLU A 235 4.08 -6.99 5.43
CA GLU A 235 5.32 -7.74 5.66
C GLU A 235 5.55 -7.95 7.16
N ILE A 236 5.26 -6.94 7.99
CA ILE A 236 5.30 -7.05 9.46
C ILE A 236 4.27 -8.09 9.95
N MET A 237 3.08 -8.10 9.37
CA MET A 237 2.07 -9.09 9.70
C MET A 237 2.49 -10.51 9.26
N ALA A 238 3.09 -10.66 8.09
CA ALA A 238 3.65 -11.94 7.64
C ALA A 238 4.76 -12.42 8.58
N GLN A 239 5.64 -11.53 9.04
CA GLN A 239 6.67 -11.83 10.02
C GLN A 239 6.07 -12.34 11.35
N SER A 240 4.97 -11.73 11.82
CA SER A 240 4.29 -12.20 13.04
C SER A 240 3.77 -13.63 12.93
N TYR A 241 3.44 -14.09 11.73
CA TYR A 241 3.07 -15.47 11.43
C TYR A 241 4.29 -16.41 11.21
N GLY A 242 5.51 -15.93 11.44
CA GLY A 242 6.74 -16.70 11.36
C GLY A 242 7.41 -16.72 9.98
N HIS A 243 7.00 -15.80 9.09
CA HIS A 243 7.71 -15.59 7.83
C HIS A 243 8.82 -14.56 8.07
N ALA A 244 10.07 -15.01 8.12
CA ALA A 244 11.22 -14.13 8.05
C ALA A 244 11.45 -13.75 6.58
N ASP A 245 11.76 -12.48 6.32
CA ASP A 245 12.28 -12.08 5.01
C ASP A 245 13.45 -12.99 4.66
N ARG A 246 13.35 -13.68 3.54
CA ARG A 246 14.50 -14.39 3.00
C ARG A 246 15.33 -13.33 2.29
N ASP A 247 16.37 -12.88 2.99
CA ASP A 247 17.53 -12.27 2.35
C ASP A 247 18.15 -13.34 1.43
N ASP A 248 17.80 -13.31 0.14
CA ASP A 248 18.49 -13.99 -0.96
C ASP A 248 18.54 -13.05 -2.19
#